data_98c60d955d222762bc0932587480e90d
#
_entry.id   98c60d955d222762bc0932587480e90d
#
_cell.length_a   1.000
_cell.length_b   1.000
_cell.length_c   1.000
_cell.angle_alpha   90.00
_cell.angle_beta   90.00
_cell.angle_gamma   90.00
#
_symmetry.space_group_name_H-M   'P 1'
#
loop_
_entity.id
_entity.type
_entity.pdbx_description
1 polymer ?
#
loop_
_entity_poly.entity_id
_entity_poly.type
_entity_poly.pdbx_seq_one_letter_code
_entity_poly.pdbx_strand_id
1 'polypeptide(L)'
;LDYRILNWITVKHFPIDQDLRPLSHYLRERGLHHRISEEDGQQCLSVLDAAVIPALQEFLTHYEQGQVELEVTEAPNAGINHRPPNLLEQAMQVPVVTILIVLSGLGALATGTHWMPYFTFLGVEGNRFIPLADTLATGEIWRLLTPAFLHFGIFHVLFNSLWMWELGRRLEFLLGRWNFLLFFIVTAIAANLAEFFWSGHAGFGGMSGVVYALVGFIAVRQRLAPHPLVDVPRGLIGFMLVWLVLCMTGVVDYFISGSVANAAHLGGLIAGVLYALLTKNLYAQFDAPRQDASNRF
;
A
#
# COMPACT_ATOMS: atom_id res chain seq x y z
N LEU A 1 14.91 9.77 13.79
CA LEU A 1 13.78 9.86 14.73
C LEU A 1 13.39 8.45 15.09
N ASP A 2 13.61 8.15 16.35
CA ASP A 2 13.35 6.90 17.03
C ASP A 2 11.88 6.55 16.83
N TYR A 3 11.59 5.59 15.98
CA TYR A 3 10.32 4.90 15.99
C TYR A 3 10.33 4.06 17.26
N ARG A 4 10.03 4.70 18.35
CA ARG A 4 9.57 3.99 19.54
C ARG A 4 8.44 3.10 19.06
N ILE A 5 8.68 1.79 19.03
CA ILE A 5 7.66 0.80 19.26
C ILE A 5 6.69 1.52 20.19
N LEU A 6 5.42 1.69 19.81
CA LEU A 6 4.41 2.27 20.68
C LEU A 6 4.52 1.47 21.97
N ASN A 7 5.24 2.03 22.95
CA ASN A 7 5.55 1.32 24.18
C ASN A 7 4.26 1.36 25.00
N TRP A 8 3.42 0.37 24.78
CA TRP A 8 2.29 0.14 25.63
C TRP A 8 2.81 -0.21 27.01
N ILE A 9 2.52 0.64 27.98
CA ILE A 9 2.90 0.44 29.38
C ILE A 9 1.73 -0.22 30.06
N THR A 10 1.92 -1.44 30.53
CA THR A 10 0.91 -2.16 31.26
C THR A 10 0.68 -1.48 32.61
N VAL A 11 -0.56 -1.10 32.86
CA VAL A 11 -0.98 -0.41 34.08
C VAL A 11 -1.51 -1.39 35.10
N LYS A 12 -2.30 -2.38 34.64
CA LYS A 12 -2.96 -3.34 35.54
C LYS A 12 -3.36 -4.61 34.81
N HIS A 13 -3.39 -5.72 35.56
CA HIS A 13 -3.92 -7.02 35.14
C HIS A 13 -5.28 -7.26 35.80
N PHE A 14 -6.18 -7.86 35.01
CA PHE A 14 -7.53 -8.23 35.45
C PHE A 14 -7.79 -9.72 35.18
N PRO A 15 -8.70 -10.37 35.94
CA PRO A 15 -9.16 -11.72 35.61
C PRO A 15 -9.72 -11.82 34.19
N ILE A 16 -9.51 -12.96 33.53
CA ILE A 16 -9.94 -13.16 32.14
C ILE A 16 -11.46 -13.11 31.96
N ASP A 17 -12.19 -13.48 32.99
CA ASP A 17 -13.64 -13.52 33.04
C ASP A 17 -14.29 -12.18 33.44
N GLN A 18 -13.51 -11.20 33.86
CA GLN A 18 -14.02 -9.88 34.19
C GLN A 18 -14.43 -9.10 32.95
N ASP A 19 -15.66 -8.57 32.91
CA ASP A 19 -16.12 -7.71 31.84
C ASP A 19 -15.50 -6.30 31.94
N LEU A 20 -14.52 -6.01 31.10
CA LEU A 20 -13.85 -4.70 31.05
C LEU A 20 -14.45 -3.74 30.00
N ARG A 21 -15.58 -4.11 29.35
CA ARG A 21 -16.23 -3.22 28.36
C ARG A 21 -16.67 -1.89 28.97
N PRO A 22 -17.27 -1.86 30.19
CA PRO A 22 -17.63 -0.60 30.84
C PRO A 22 -16.41 0.29 31.09
N LEU A 23 -15.33 -0.29 31.58
CA LEU A 23 -14.07 0.40 31.83
C LEU A 23 -13.46 0.95 30.54
N SER A 24 -13.41 0.14 29.49
CA SER A 24 -12.91 0.57 28.19
C SER A 24 -13.75 1.71 27.58
N HIS A 25 -15.06 1.65 27.72
CA HIS A 25 -15.96 2.73 27.30
C HIS A 25 -15.66 4.03 28.03
N TYR A 26 -15.61 3.98 29.34
CA TYR A 26 -15.32 5.12 30.22
C TYR A 26 -13.98 5.80 29.89
N LEU A 27 -12.91 5.00 29.68
CA LEU A 27 -11.59 5.52 29.33
C LEU A 27 -11.58 6.16 27.94
N ARG A 28 -12.35 5.60 27.01
CA ARG A 28 -12.48 6.12 25.63
C ARG A 28 -13.23 7.43 25.59
N GLU A 29 -14.31 7.58 26.34
CA GLU A 29 -15.04 8.85 26.45
C GLU A 29 -14.18 10.00 27.00
N ARG A 30 -13.21 9.70 27.82
CA ARG A 30 -12.22 10.64 28.35
C ARG A 30 -11.02 10.86 27.43
N GLY A 31 -11.06 10.30 26.21
CA GLY A 31 -9.98 10.44 25.25
C GLY A 31 -8.71 9.71 25.62
N LEU A 32 -8.75 8.77 26.58
CA LEU A 32 -7.59 7.99 26.97
C LEU A 32 -7.34 6.86 25.98
N HIS A 33 -6.24 6.96 25.24
CA HIS A 33 -5.79 5.87 24.37
C HIS A 33 -5.28 4.70 25.20
N HIS A 34 -6.03 3.62 25.19
CA HIS A 34 -5.73 2.40 25.95
C HIS A 34 -5.88 1.16 25.06
N ARG A 35 -5.27 0.08 25.51
CA ARG A 35 -5.37 -1.25 24.92
C ARG A 35 -5.65 -2.26 26.02
N ILE A 36 -6.58 -3.19 25.77
CA ILE A 36 -6.77 -4.39 26.58
C ILE A 36 -6.30 -5.56 25.72
N SER A 37 -5.30 -6.29 26.19
CA SER A 37 -4.75 -7.50 25.56
C SER A 37 -4.85 -8.67 26.52
N GLU A 38 -4.93 -9.88 26.00
CA GLU A 38 -4.84 -11.10 26.79
C GLU A 38 -3.38 -11.58 26.80
N GLU A 39 -2.82 -11.72 28.00
CA GLU A 39 -1.44 -12.16 28.21
C GLU A 39 -1.44 -13.11 29.41
N ASP A 40 -0.86 -14.29 29.26
CA ASP A 40 -0.74 -15.31 30.34
C ASP A 40 -2.05 -15.65 31.06
N GLY A 41 -3.18 -15.67 30.34
CA GLY A 41 -4.51 -15.96 30.87
C GLY A 41 -5.13 -14.83 31.69
N GLN A 42 -4.62 -13.62 31.60
CA GLN A 42 -5.16 -12.41 32.23
C GLN A 42 -5.42 -11.32 31.16
N GLN A 43 -6.31 -10.39 31.47
CA GLN A 43 -6.51 -9.19 30.65
C GLN A 43 -5.58 -8.09 31.14
N CYS A 44 -4.74 -7.54 30.26
CA CYS A 44 -3.76 -6.50 30.57
C CYS A 44 -4.23 -5.16 30.01
N LEU A 45 -4.52 -4.19 30.89
CA LEU A 45 -4.79 -2.82 30.50
C LEU A 45 -3.47 -2.06 30.34
N SER A 46 -3.25 -1.52 29.14
CA SER A 46 -2.04 -0.77 28.80
C SER A 46 -2.39 0.60 28.22
N VAL A 47 -1.52 1.59 28.46
CA VAL A 47 -1.62 2.97 27.96
C VAL A 47 -0.33 3.38 27.24
N LEU A 48 -0.40 4.42 26.41
CA LEU A 48 0.76 4.94 25.71
C LEU A 48 1.49 6.03 26.48
N ASP A 49 0.77 6.77 27.33
CA ASP A 49 1.32 7.90 28.06
C ASP A 49 1.56 7.53 29.53
N ALA A 50 2.83 7.52 29.95
CA ALA A 50 3.21 7.26 31.32
C ALA A 50 2.68 8.32 32.30
N ALA A 51 2.42 9.54 31.86
CA ALA A 51 1.96 10.61 32.73
C ALA A 51 0.55 10.37 33.29
N VAL A 52 -0.27 9.58 32.60
CA VAL A 52 -1.64 9.27 33.05
C VAL A 52 -1.70 8.11 34.06
N ILE A 53 -0.61 7.35 34.21
CA ILE A 53 -0.59 6.11 35.02
C ILE A 53 -0.97 6.36 36.49
N PRO A 54 -0.42 7.37 37.20
CA PRO A 54 -0.76 7.57 38.61
C PRO A 54 -2.26 7.84 38.82
N ALA A 55 -2.84 8.74 38.03
CA ALA A 55 -4.26 9.06 38.12
C ALA A 55 -5.15 7.87 37.71
N LEU A 56 -4.72 7.08 36.71
CA LEU A 56 -5.45 5.91 36.27
C LEU A 56 -5.40 4.80 37.32
N GLN A 57 -4.27 4.59 37.99
CA GLN A 57 -4.15 3.60 39.08
C GLN A 57 -5.01 3.96 40.30
N GLU A 58 -5.06 5.24 40.67
CA GLU A 58 -5.93 5.74 41.71
C GLU A 58 -7.40 5.48 41.37
N PHE A 59 -7.81 5.84 40.15
CA PHE A 59 -9.15 5.57 39.64
C PHE A 59 -9.49 4.06 39.65
N LEU A 60 -8.59 3.20 39.18
CA LEU A 60 -8.78 1.75 39.17
C LEU A 60 -8.92 1.15 40.57
N THR A 61 -8.25 1.74 41.55
CA THR A 61 -8.37 1.33 42.97
C THR A 61 -9.78 1.59 43.49
N HIS A 62 -10.33 2.79 43.23
CA HIS A 62 -11.71 3.13 43.61
C HIS A 62 -12.76 2.31 42.84
N TYR A 63 -12.49 2.03 41.54
CA TYR A 63 -13.34 1.17 40.74
C TYR A 63 -13.45 -0.24 41.29
N GLU A 64 -12.34 -0.86 41.71
CA GLU A 64 -12.34 -2.20 42.32
C GLU A 64 -12.96 -2.24 43.70
N GLN A 65 -12.87 -1.15 44.43
CA GLN A 65 -13.54 -1.04 45.75
C GLN A 65 -15.07 -0.80 45.64
N GLY A 66 -15.60 -0.77 44.37
CA GLY A 66 -17.02 -0.52 44.14
C GLY A 66 -17.46 0.91 44.46
N GLN A 67 -16.52 1.83 44.62
CA GLN A 67 -16.80 3.23 44.91
C GLN A 67 -17.18 4.02 43.65
N VAL A 68 -16.89 3.46 42.48
CA VAL A 68 -17.25 4.00 41.18
C VAL A 68 -18.04 2.93 40.42
N GLU A 69 -19.33 3.08 40.37
CA GLU A 69 -20.17 2.30 39.48
C GLU A 69 -20.06 2.87 38.10
N LEU A 70 -19.44 2.10 37.20
CA LEU A 70 -19.47 2.44 35.77
C LEU A 70 -20.81 1.93 35.22
N GLU A 71 -21.79 2.80 35.12
CA GLU A 71 -23.00 2.47 34.39
C GLU A 71 -22.58 2.03 33.01
N VAL A 72 -22.91 0.79 32.67
CA VAL A 72 -23.07 0.41 31.29
C VAL A 72 -24.32 1.17 30.83
N THR A 73 -24.19 2.43 30.52
CA THR A 73 -25.13 3.00 29.58
C THR A 73 -24.93 2.12 28.38
N GLU A 74 -25.83 1.15 28.17
CA GLU A 74 -26.02 0.61 26.84
C GLU A 74 -26.16 1.86 25.99
N ALA A 75 -25.05 2.34 25.46
CA ALA A 75 -25.08 3.29 24.38
C ALA A 75 -26.11 2.66 23.48
N PRO A 76 -27.27 3.32 23.20
CA PRO A 76 -28.25 2.77 22.31
C PRO A 76 -27.40 2.25 21.20
N ASN A 77 -27.47 0.93 20.94
CA ASN A 77 -26.76 0.33 19.84
C ASN A 77 -26.95 1.29 18.67
N ALA A 78 -26.30 2.41 18.73
CA ALA A 78 -25.85 3.13 17.57
C ALA A 78 -24.97 2.06 16.99
N GLY A 79 -25.69 1.11 16.39
CA GLY A 79 -25.15 0.14 15.49
C GLY A 79 -24.45 0.96 14.46
N ILE A 80 -23.27 1.41 14.82
CA ILE A 80 -22.25 1.57 13.85
C ILE A 80 -22.07 0.12 13.44
N ASN A 81 -23.05 -0.30 12.62
CA ASN A 81 -22.85 -1.39 11.71
C ASN A 81 -21.62 -0.96 10.92
N HIS A 82 -20.41 -1.19 11.52
CA HIS A 82 -19.17 -1.22 10.78
C HIS A 82 -19.27 -2.43 9.86
N ARG A 83 -20.30 -2.39 8.99
CA ARG A 83 -20.28 -3.25 7.83
C ARG A 83 -18.97 -2.90 7.13
N PRO A 84 -18.05 -3.86 7.02
CA PRO A 84 -16.82 -3.59 6.28
C PRO A 84 -17.24 -3.02 4.91
N PRO A 85 -16.57 -1.96 4.45
CA PRO A 85 -16.95 -1.33 3.20
C PRO A 85 -16.96 -2.40 2.10
N ASN A 86 -18.02 -2.42 1.29
CA ASN A 86 -18.09 -3.31 0.15
C ASN A 86 -17.02 -2.95 -0.89
N LEU A 87 -16.79 -3.82 -1.88
CA LEU A 87 -15.73 -3.60 -2.87
C LEU A 87 -15.89 -2.28 -3.63
N LEU A 88 -17.12 -1.86 -3.93
CA LEU A 88 -17.38 -0.61 -4.62
C LEU A 88 -17.02 0.60 -3.74
N GLU A 89 -17.39 0.56 -2.47
CA GLU A 89 -17.03 1.60 -1.49
C GLU A 89 -15.51 1.69 -1.33
N GLN A 90 -14.82 0.55 -1.28
CA GLN A 90 -13.34 0.52 -1.24
C GLN A 90 -12.74 1.09 -2.53
N ALA A 91 -13.28 0.74 -3.70
CA ALA A 91 -12.83 1.24 -4.99
C ALA A 91 -12.99 2.76 -5.12
N MET A 92 -14.09 3.32 -4.59
CA MET A 92 -14.31 4.78 -4.56
C MET A 92 -13.34 5.52 -3.63
N GLN A 93 -12.78 4.85 -2.62
CA GLN A 93 -11.78 5.44 -1.73
C GLN A 93 -10.39 5.55 -2.38
N VAL A 94 -10.09 4.69 -3.37
CA VAL A 94 -8.81 4.65 -4.09
C VAL A 94 -9.04 4.74 -5.61
N PRO A 95 -9.52 5.90 -6.09
CA PRO A 95 -9.97 6.05 -7.47
C PRO A 95 -8.84 5.87 -8.49
N VAL A 96 -7.60 6.26 -8.17
CA VAL A 96 -6.47 6.12 -9.11
C VAL A 96 -6.14 4.65 -9.32
N VAL A 97 -5.98 3.88 -8.24
CA VAL A 97 -5.75 2.41 -8.32
C VAL A 97 -6.88 1.74 -9.12
N THR A 98 -8.13 2.12 -8.84
CA THR A 98 -9.30 1.55 -9.54
C THR A 98 -9.26 1.84 -11.03
N ILE A 99 -8.97 3.09 -11.43
CA ILE A 99 -8.85 3.49 -12.83
C ILE A 99 -7.70 2.72 -13.51
N LEU A 100 -6.54 2.61 -12.86
CA LEU A 100 -5.39 1.89 -13.40
C LEU A 100 -5.70 0.41 -13.66
N ILE A 101 -6.43 -0.25 -12.75
CA ILE A 101 -6.87 -1.64 -12.93
C ILE A 101 -7.86 -1.75 -14.11
N VAL A 102 -8.82 -0.83 -14.20
CA VAL A 102 -9.77 -0.80 -15.34
C VAL A 102 -9.04 -0.58 -16.66
N LEU A 103 -8.10 0.37 -16.72
CA LEU A 103 -7.28 0.61 -17.92
C LEU A 103 -6.43 -0.62 -18.29
N SER A 104 -5.92 -1.36 -17.30
CA SER A 104 -5.20 -2.62 -17.53
C SER A 104 -6.11 -3.70 -18.10
N GLY A 105 -7.35 -3.77 -17.64
CA GLY A 105 -8.37 -4.66 -18.22
C GLY A 105 -8.69 -4.30 -19.68
N LEU A 106 -8.86 -3.01 -19.97
CA LEU A 106 -9.07 -2.51 -21.35
C LEU A 106 -7.85 -2.77 -22.22
N GLY A 107 -6.64 -2.54 -21.71
CA GLY A 107 -5.39 -2.85 -22.41
C GLY A 107 -5.23 -4.34 -22.71
N ALA A 108 -5.65 -5.22 -21.77
CA ALA A 108 -5.66 -6.67 -22.02
C ALA A 108 -6.63 -7.04 -23.16
N LEU A 109 -7.78 -6.40 -23.25
CA LEU A 109 -8.72 -6.59 -24.37
C LEU A 109 -8.19 -6.04 -25.68
N ALA A 110 -7.40 -4.97 -25.66
CA ALA A 110 -6.78 -4.40 -26.85
C ALA A 110 -5.60 -5.27 -27.36
N THR A 111 -4.94 -6.02 -26.45
CA THR A 111 -3.80 -6.88 -26.81
C THR A 111 -4.26 -7.99 -27.78
N GLY A 112 -3.51 -8.19 -28.86
CA GLY A 112 -3.85 -9.13 -29.92
C GLY A 112 -4.89 -8.64 -30.93
N THR A 113 -5.38 -7.40 -30.80
CA THR A 113 -6.27 -6.75 -31.77
C THR A 113 -5.53 -5.70 -32.60
N HIS A 114 -6.22 -5.14 -33.60
CA HIS A 114 -5.70 -4.03 -34.42
C HIS A 114 -5.48 -2.72 -33.63
N TRP A 115 -5.96 -2.63 -32.38
CA TRP A 115 -5.73 -1.49 -31.49
C TRP A 115 -4.37 -1.53 -30.78
N MET A 116 -3.78 -2.73 -30.61
CA MET A 116 -2.52 -2.90 -29.87
C MET A 116 -1.38 -1.98 -30.37
N PRO A 117 -1.17 -1.78 -31.69
CA PRO A 117 -0.09 -0.93 -32.20
C PRO A 117 -0.13 0.52 -31.74
N TYR A 118 -1.30 1.05 -31.34
CA TYR A 118 -1.42 2.42 -30.81
C TYR A 118 -0.88 2.58 -29.40
N PHE A 119 -0.71 1.47 -28.68
CA PHE A 119 -0.31 1.44 -27.25
C PHE A 119 1.07 0.82 -27.01
N THR A 120 1.73 0.28 -28.06
CA THR A 120 3.10 -0.23 -27.98
C THR A 120 4.11 0.91 -27.77
N PHE A 121 5.29 0.57 -27.20
CA PHE A 121 6.33 1.55 -26.85
C PHE A 121 6.84 2.34 -28.05
N LEU A 122 7.00 1.70 -29.18
CA LEU A 122 7.32 2.35 -30.44
C LEU A 122 6.10 2.47 -31.35
N GLY A 123 6.09 3.46 -32.19
CA GLY A 123 5.14 3.57 -33.28
C GLY A 123 5.31 2.42 -34.29
N VAL A 124 4.24 2.11 -35.00
CA VAL A 124 4.21 1.01 -36.00
C VAL A 124 3.83 1.59 -37.37
N GLU A 125 4.64 1.33 -38.35
CA GLU A 125 4.35 1.67 -39.76
C GLU A 125 4.33 0.37 -40.58
N GLY A 126 3.17 0.06 -41.16
CA GLY A 126 2.94 -1.25 -41.76
C GLY A 126 3.08 -2.38 -40.73
N ASN A 127 4.12 -3.17 -40.90
CA ASN A 127 4.39 -4.32 -39.98
C ASN A 127 5.75 -4.18 -39.25
N ARG A 128 6.24 -2.97 -39.08
CA ARG A 128 7.55 -2.68 -38.50
C ARG A 128 7.44 -1.60 -37.44
N PHE A 129 8.23 -1.74 -36.36
CA PHE A 129 8.42 -0.67 -35.40
C PHE A 129 9.32 0.43 -36.01
N ILE A 130 8.93 1.69 -35.82
CA ILE A 130 9.76 2.85 -36.18
C ILE A 130 10.68 3.22 -35.02
N PRO A 131 11.84 3.83 -35.26
CA PRO A 131 12.78 4.23 -34.23
C PRO A 131 12.14 5.13 -33.17
N LEU A 132 12.68 5.08 -31.91
CA LEU A 132 12.15 5.87 -30.82
C LEU A 132 12.13 7.37 -31.10
N ALA A 133 13.21 7.89 -31.71
CA ALA A 133 13.29 9.31 -32.06
C ALA A 133 12.17 9.73 -33.04
N ASP A 134 11.90 8.92 -34.06
CA ASP A 134 10.84 9.18 -35.03
C ASP A 134 9.46 9.01 -34.38
N THR A 135 9.28 8.00 -33.53
CA THR A 135 8.06 7.83 -32.73
C THR A 135 7.76 9.07 -31.86
N LEU A 136 8.75 9.62 -31.20
CA LEU A 136 8.57 10.83 -30.38
C LEU A 136 8.39 12.08 -31.23
N ALA A 137 9.00 12.15 -32.41
CA ALA A 137 8.84 13.27 -33.34
C ALA A 137 7.40 13.38 -33.87
N THR A 138 6.62 12.28 -33.89
CA THR A 138 5.18 12.36 -34.23
C THR A 138 4.33 12.97 -33.11
N GLY A 139 4.90 13.19 -31.91
CA GLY A 139 4.19 13.69 -30.74
C GLY A 139 3.49 12.60 -29.90
N GLU A 140 3.68 11.32 -30.22
CA GLU A 140 3.03 10.19 -29.56
C GLU A 140 3.70 9.84 -28.22
N ILE A 141 3.85 10.84 -27.34
CA ILE A 141 4.54 10.71 -26.04
C ILE A 141 3.87 9.73 -25.08
N TRP A 142 2.56 9.46 -25.26
CA TRP A 142 1.83 8.48 -24.44
C TRP A 142 2.42 7.07 -24.52
N ARG A 143 3.14 6.74 -25.61
CA ARG A 143 3.80 5.44 -25.82
C ARG A 143 4.88 5.13 -24.77
N LEU A 144 5.43 6.14 -24.11
CA LEU A 144 6.33 5.92 -22.98
C LEU A 144 5.61 5.29 -21.78
N LEU A 145 4.29 5.50 -21.67
CA LEU A 145 3.46 5.06 -20.53
C LEU A 145 2.57 3.86 -20.88
N THR A 146 1.96 3.87 -22.07
CA THR A 146 0.86 2.95 -22.42
C THR A 146 1.20 1.47 -22.41
N PRO A 147 2.45 1.01 -22.64
CA PRO A 147 2.79 -0.40 -22.49
C PRO A 147 2.46 -0.97 -21.10
N ALA A 148 2.48 -0.14 -20.04
CA ALA A 148 2.09 -0.56 -18.70
C ALA A 148 0.65 -1.10 -18.61
N PHE A 149 -0.21 -0.79 -19.58
CA PHE A 149 -1.59 -1.28 -19.62
C PHE A 149 -1.80 -2.49 -20.53
N LEU A 150 -0.85 -2.82 -21.43
CA LEU A 150 -0.94 -4.00 -22.29
C LEU A 150 -0.67 -5.28 -21.48
N HIS A 151 -1.54 -6.28 -21.61
CA HIS A 151 -1.38 -7.53 -20.88
C HIS A 151 -1.59 -8.74 -21.80
N PHE A 152 -0.63 -9.65 -21.79
CA PHE A 152 -0.56 -10.82 -22.69
C PHE A 152 -1.12 -12.07 -21.98
N GLY A 153 -2.40 -12.03 -21.61
CA GLY A 153 -3.12 -13.16 -21.02
C GLY A 153 -3.84 -12.81 -19.71
N ILE A 154 -4.84 -13.64 -19.41
CA ILE A 154 -5.75 -13.41 -18.27
C ILE A 154 -5.03 -13.44 -16.93
N PHE A 155 -4.13 -14.40 -16.70
CA PHE A 155 -3.38 -14.47 -15.46
C PHE A 155 -2.43 -13.28 -15.30
N HIS A 156 -1.86 -12.78 -16.40
CA HIS A 156 -0.99 -11.60 -16.37
C HIS A 156 -1.73 -10.37 -15.86
N VAL A 157 -2.92 -10.06 -16.40
CA VAL A 157 -3.71 -8.92 -15.93
C VAL A 157 -4.27 -9.13 -14.52
N LEU A 158 -4.68 -10.34 -14.17
CA LEU A 158 -5.22 -10.65 -12.84
C LEU A 158 -4.16 -10.47 -11.74
N PHE A 159 -2.96 -11.04 -11.92
CA PHE A 159 -1.89 -10.90 -10.92
C PHE A 159 -1.41 -9.46 -10.79
N ASN A 160 -1.26 -8.73 -11.89
CA ASN A 160 -0.94 -7.31 -11.84
C ASN A 160 -2.02 -6.50 -11.11
N SER A 161 -3.29 -6.76 -11.39
CA SER A 161 -4.41 -6.11 -10.73
C SER A 161 -4.47 -6.43 -9.23
N LEU A 162 -4.20 -7.68 -8.85
CA LEU A 162 -4.14 -8.12 -7.45
C LEU A 162 -3.06 -7.34 -6.68
N TRP A 163 -1.85 -7.28 -7.23
CA TRP A 163 -0.75 -6.57 -6.57
C TRP A 163 -0.95 -5.06 -6.57
N MET A 164 -1.49 -4.49 -7.64
CA MET A 164 -1.86 -3.07 -7.68
C MET A 164 -2.93 -2.76 -6.63
N TRP A 165 -3.93 -3.63 -6.48
CA TRP A 165 -4.94 -3.49 -5.43
C TRP A 165 -4.33 -3.60 -4.04
N GLU A 166 -3.49 -4.59 -3.77
CA GLU A 166 -2.95 -4.84 -2.43
C GLU A 166 -1.91 -3.79 -2.00
N LEU A 167 -0.98 -3.43 -2.88
CA LEU A 167 0.09 -2.50 -2.57
C LEU A 167 -0.24 -1.07 -2.97
N GLY A 168 -0.86 -0.88 -4.13
CA GLY A 168 -1.17 0.45 -4.70
C GLY A 168 -2.18 1.21 -3.84
N ARG A 169 -3.25 0.56 -3.36
CA ARG A 169 -4.23 1.23 -2.48
C ARG A 169 -3.59 1.79 -1.21
N ARG A 170 -2.63 1.09 -0.64
CA ARG A 170 -1.90 1.54 0.55
C ARG A 170 -1.10 2.80 0.26
N LEU A 171 -0.47 2.86 -0.91
CA LEU A 171 0.28 4.03 -1.33
C LEU A 171 -0.63 5.19 -1.75
N GLU A 172 -1.76 4.93 -2.39
CA GLU A 172 -2.73 5.98 -2.72
C GLU A 172 -3.27 6.65 -1.45
N PHE A 173 -3.55 5.86 -0.39
CA PHE A 173 -3.91 6.41 0.93
C PHE A 173 -2.77 7.20 1.57
N LEU A 174 -1.54 6.68 1.49
CA LEU A 174 -0.38 7.32 2.12
C LEU A 174 0.03 8.63 1.42
N LEU A 175 0.10 8.61 0.09
CA LEU A 175 0.62 9.72 -0.71
C LEU A 175 -0.48 10.69 -1.15
N GLY A 176 -1.74 10.26 -1.10
CA GLY A 176 -2.85 10.92 -1.75
C GLY A 176 -2.86 10.69 -3.28
N ARG A 177 -4.04 10.85 -3.86
CA ARG A 177 -4.31 10.46 -5.27
C ARG A 177 -3.37 11.08 -6.30
N TRP A 178 -3.01 12.36 -6.16
CA TRP A 178 -2.18 13.05 -7.15
C TRP A 178 -0.72 12.66 -7.10
N ASN A 179 -0.16 12.51 -5.88
CA ASN A 179 1.21 12.05 -5.72
C ASN A 179 1.36 10.57 -6.10
N PHE A 180 0.32 9.76 -5.84
CA PHE A 180 0.29 8.37 -6.28
C PHE A 180 0.22 8.26 -7.81
N LEU A 181 -0.58 9.11 -8.48
CA LEU A 181 -0.61 9.18 -9.94
C LEU A 181 0.75 9.59 -10.51
N LEU A 182 1.41 10.58 -9.92
CA LEU A 182 2.76 10.97 -10.31
C LEU A 182 3.76 9.83 -10.11
N PHE A 183 3.71 9.14 -8.97
CA PHE A 183 4.50 7.94 -8.71
C PHE A 183 4.30 6.88 -9.81
N PHE A 184 3.05 6.58 -10.15
CA PHE A 184 2.71 5.63 -11.20
C PHE A 184 3.34 6.04 -12.54
N ILE A 185 3.13 7.29 -12.98
CA ILE A 185 3.64 7.79 -14.25
C ILE A 185 5.17 7.69 -14.33
N VAL A 186 5.86 8.19 -13.30
CA VAL A 186 7.33 8.20 -13.26
C VAL A 186 7.88 6.78 -13.28
N THR A 187 7.33 5.88 -12.45
CA THR A 187 7.85 4.51 -12.35
C THR A 187 7.48 3.64 -13.55
N ALA A 188 6.31 3.86 -14.17
CA ALA A 188 5.93 3.17 -15.39
C ALA A 188 6.84 3.57 -16.57
N ILE A 189 7.10 4.87 -16.75
CA ILE A 189 8.03 5.35 -17.79
C ILE A 189 9.44 4.80 -17.55
N ALA A 190 9.93 4.84 -16.31
CA ALA A 190 11.26 4.31 -15.95
C ALA A 190 11.36 2.80 -16.25
N ALA A 191 10.34 2.02 -15.88
CA ALA A 191 10.28 0.59 -16.15
C ALA A 191 10.26 0.28 -17.66
N ASN A 192 9.42 0.99 -18.42
CA ASN A 192 9.31 0.80 -19.86
C ASN A 192 10.60 1.19 -20.59
N LEU A 193 11.25 2.28 -20.18
CA LEU A 193 12.56 2.66 -20.72
C LEU A 193 13.64 1.62 -20.39
N ALA A 194 13.65 1.11 -19.16
CA ALA A 194 14.59 0.06 -18.75
C ALA A 194 14.44 -1.19 -19.63
N GLU A 195 13.19 -1.64 -19.89
CA GLU A 195 12.93 -2.78 -20.75
C GLU A 195 13.39 -2.53 -22.18
N PHE A 196 13.00 -1.39 -22.74
CA PHE A 196 13.35 -1.05 -24.11
C PHE A 196 14.86 -0.98 -24.33
N PHE A 197 15.60 -0.29 -23.46
CA PHE A 197 17.06 -0.15 -23.61
C PHE A 197 17.82 -1.46 -23.32
N TRP A 198 17.24 -2.34 -22.52
CA TRP A 198 17.86 -3.64 -22.22
C TRP A 198 17.59 -4.68 -23.31
N SER A 199 16.32 -4.84 -23.68
CA SER A 199 15.91 -5.91 -24.59
C SER A 199 16.00 -5.52 -26.08
N GLY A 200 15.95 -4.23 -26.39
CA GLY A 200 15.84 -3.72 -27.74
C GLY A 200 14.49 -4.00 -28.41
N HIS A 201 13.52 -4.55 -27.67
CA HIS A 201 12.19 -4.89 -28.17
C HIS A 201 11.15 -3.87 -27.72
N ALA A 202 10.12 -3.65 -28.55
CA ALA A 202 9.01 -2.75 -28.24
C ALA A 202 7.68 -3.48 -28.01
N GLY A 203 7.66 -4.80 -28.15
CA GLY A 203 6.49 -5.67 -28.01
C GLY A 203 6.29 -6.19 -26.58
N PHE A 204 6.62 -5.39 -25.57
CA PHE A 204 6.42 -5.72 -24.16
C PHE A 204 5.22 -4.97 -23.57
N GLY A 205 4.78 -5.38 -22.39
CA GLY A 205 3.74 -4.71 -21.64
C GLY A 205 3.50 -5.34 -20.29
N GLY A 206 2.67 -4.66 -19.51
CA GLY A 206 2.28 -5.07 -18.17
C GLY A 206 2.61 -4.03 -17.11
N MET A 207 1.76 -3.96 -16.10
CA MET A 207 1.91 -3.05 -14.97
C MET A 207 2.93 -3.56 -13.93
N SER A 208 3.53 -4.72 -14.15
CA SER A 208 4.42 -5.40 -13.20
C SER A 208 5.67 -4.57 -12.86
N GLY A 209 6.19 -3.76 -13.79
CA GLY A 209 7.25 -2.81 -13.48
C GLY A 209 6.85 -1.82 -12.38
N VAL A 210 5.62 -1.30 -12.43
CA VAL A 210 5.09 -0.44 -11.36
C VAL A 210 4.82 -1.23 -10.08
N VAL A 211 4.35 -2.48 -10.18
CA VAL A 211 4.20 -3.35 -9.00
C VAL A 211 5.53 -3.53 -8.29
N TYR A 212 6.62 -3.75 -9.02
CA TYR A 212 7.96 -3.80 -8.42
C TYR A 212 8.43 -2.45 -7.87
N ALA A 213 8.00 -1.34 -8.48
CA ALA A 213 8.26 -0.02 -7.90
C ALA A 213 7.54 0.18 -6.55
N LEU A 214 6.29 -0.33 -6.42
CA LEU A 214 5.57 -0.34 -5.14
C LEU A 214 6.34 -1.17 -4.09
N VAL A 215 6.85 -2.34 -4.46
CA VAL A 215 7.68 -3.18 -3.58
C VAL A 215 8.94 -2.43 -3.13
N GLY A 216 9.67 -1.81 -4.06
CA GLY A 216 10.87 -1.03 -3.75
C GLY A 216 10.59 0.16 -2.84
N PHE A 217 9.53 0.91 -3.12
CA PHE A 217 9.10 2.04 -2.29
C PHE A 217 8.76 1.59 -0.86
N ILE A 218 7.92 0.56 -0.72
CA ILE A 218 7.48 0.04 0.58
C ILE A 218 8.68 -0.48 1.37
N ALA A 219 9.58 -1.25 0.76
CA ALA A 219 10.75 -1.81 1.43
C ALA A 219 11.66 -0.73 2.03
N VAL A 220 11.80 0.41 1.36
CA VAL A 220 12.55 1.57 1.85
C VAL A 220 11.78 2.30 2.95
N ARG A 221 10.50 2.57 2.71
CA ARG A 221 9.68 3.32 3.68
C ARG A 221 9.50 2.57 4.99
N GLN A 222 9.35 1.26 4.98
CA GLN A 222 9.29 0.44 6.20
C GLN A 222 10.51 0.65 7.12
N ARG A 223 11.67 1.00 6.55
CA ARG A 223 12.91 1.20 7.32
C ARG A 223 13.14 2.66 7.70
N LEU A 224 12.84 3.59 6.78
CA LEU A 224 13.19 5.00 6.95
C LEU A 224 12.10 5.85 7.58
N ALA A 225 10.84 5.50 7.33
CA ALA A 225 9.66 6.17 7.86
C ALA A 225 8.51 5.17 7.95
N PRO A 226 8.54 4.27 8.95
CA PRO A 226 7.52 3.25 9.14
C PRO A 226 6.15 3.89 9.33
N HIS A 227 5.14 3.33 8.67
CA HIS A 227 3.76 3.77 8.77
C HIS A 227 2.85 2.53 8.65
N PRO A 228 1.70 2.44 9.36
CA PRO A 228 0.83 1.26 9.27
C PRO A 228 0.41 0.88 7.86
N LEU A 229 0.24 1.85 6.96
CA LEU A 229 -0.11 1.59 5.56
C LEU A 229 1.00 0.92 4.75
N VAL A 230 2.26 1.09 5.12
CA VAL A 230 3.40 0.41 4.46
C VAL A 230 3.93 -0.77 5.27
N ASP A 231 3.30 -1.07 6.40
CA ASP A 231 3.62 -2.27 7.18
C ASP A 231 3.01 -3.51 6.52
N VAL A 232 3.74 -4.06 5.56
CA VAL A 232 3.41 -5.32 4.91
C VAL A 232 4.31 -6.42 5.46
N PRO A 233 3.83 -7.67 5.52
CA PRO A 233 4.63 -8.79 6.00
C PRO A 233 5.96 -8.89 5.26
N ARG A 234 7.06 -9.03 5.97
CA ARG A 234 8.41 -9.18 5.37
C ARG A 234 8.48 -10.36 4.42
N GLY A 235 7.73 -11.43 4.69
CA GLY A 235 7.61 -12.59 3.83
C GLY A 235 7.02 -12.25 2.45
N LEU A 236 6.10 -11.29 2.36
CA LEU A 236 5.53 -10.85 1.09
C LEU A 236 6.58 -10.14 0.22
N ILE A 237 7.34 -9.20 0.80
CA ILE A 237 8.45 -8.54 0.09
C ILE A 237 9.50 -9.58 -0.34
N GLY A 238 9.87 -10.48 0.57
CA GLY A 238 10.79 -11.56 0.28
C GLY A 238 10.32 -12.45 -0.87
N PHE A 239 9.04 -12.84 -0.86
CA PHE A 239 8.42 -13.60 -1.94
C PHE A 239 8.53 -12.87 -3.30
N MET A 240 8.19 -11.58 -3.33
CA MET A 240 8.25 -10.78 -4.56
C MET A 240 9.69 -10.67 -5.09
N LEU A 241 10.69 -10.52 -4.21
CA LEU A 241 12.09 -10.47 -4.62
C LEU A 241 12.61 -11.81 -5.11
N VAL A 242 12.23 -12.92 -4.47
CA VAL A 242 12.55 -14.28 -4.94
C VAL A 242 11.88 -14.53 -6.30
N TRP A 243 10.63 -14.11 -6.47
CA TRP A 243 9.93 -14.23 -7.74
C TRP A 243 10.62 -13.43 -8.86
N LEU A 244 11.11 -12.21 -8.56
CA LEU A 244 11.91 -11.41 -9.49
C LEU A 244 13.14 -12.19 -9.95
N VAL A 245 13.91 -12.74 -9.01
CA VAL A 245 15.11 -13.53 -9.34
C VAL A 245 14.74 -14.75 -10.18
N LEU A 246 13.67 -15.45 -9.83
CA LEU A 246 13.19 -16.62 -10.59
C LEU A 246 12.83 -16.24 -12.03
N CYS A 247 12.13 -15.11 -12.24
CA CYS A 247 11.84 -14.62 -13.59
C CYS A 247 13.13 -14.31 -14.36
N MET A 248 14.12 -13.70 -13.72
CA MET A 248 15.42 -13.37 -14.36
C MET A 248 16.21 -14.61 -14.79
N THR A 249 15.95 -15.80 -14.23
CA THR A 249 16.58 -17.05 -14.69
C THR A 249 16.03 -17.57 -16.01
N GLY A 250 14.91 -17.01 -16.50
CA GLY A 250 14.22 -17.48 -17.70
C GLY A 250 13.39 -18.76 -17.49
N VAL A 251 13.41 -19.35 -16.29
CA VAL A 251 12.63 -20.58 -16.01
C VAL A 251 11.12 -20.33 -16.19
N VAL A 252 10.64 -19.15 -15.84
CA VAL A 252 9.22 -18.80 -15.98
C VAL A 252 8.79 -18.78 -17.44
N ASP A 253 9.68 -18.40 -18.37
CA ASP A 253 9.38 -18.30 -19.80
C ASP A 253 9.01 -19.67 -20.43
N TYR A 254 9.42 -20.79 -19.79
CA TYR A 254 9.00 -22.13 -20.23
C TYR A 254 7.52 -22.44 -19.95
N PHE A 255 6.88 -21.67 -19.04
CA PHE A 255 5.50 -21.91 -18.60
C PHE A 255 4.51 -20.87 -19.14
N ILE A 256 5.00 -19.84 -19.83
CA ILE A 256 4.18 -18.76 -20.39
C ILE A 256 4.39 -18.63 -21.90
N SER A 257 3.42 -18.08 -22.61
CA SER A 257 3.59 -17.74 -24.01
C SER A 257 4.27 -16.37 -24.13
N GLY A 258 5.55 -16.36 -24.47
CA GLY A 258 6.38 -15.15 -24.55
C GLY A 258 7.50 -15.13 -23.52
N SER A 259 8.05 -13.98 -23.23
CA SER A 259 9.10 -13.78 -22.21
C SER A 259 8.69 -12.74 -21.18
N VAL A 260 9.20 -12.89 -19.96
CA VAL A 260 9.00 -11.89 -18.90
C VAL A 260 9.85 -10.66 -19.18
N ALA A 261 9.26 -9.46 -19.08
CA ALA A 261 9.95 -8.18 -19.20
C ALA A 261 10.80 -7.90 -17.93
N ASN A 262 11.90 -8.65 -17.81
CA ASN A 262 12.72 -8.70 -16.59
C ASN A 262 13.38 -7.34 -16.27
N ALA A 263 13.80 -6.60 -17.29
CA ALA A 263 14.40 -5.29 -17.09
C ALA A 263 13.37 -4.25 -16.65
N ALA A 264 12.10 -4.36 -17.07
CA ALA A 264 11.03 -3.54 -16.54
C ALA A 264 10.82 -3.79 -15.04
N HIS A 265 10.88 -5.05 -14.60
CA HIS A 265 10.75 -5.40 -13.18
C HIS A 265 11.89 -4.79 -12.35
N LEU A 266 13.14 -5.00 -12.77
CA LEU A 266 14.30 -4.46 -12.06
C LEU A 266 14.35 -2.93 -12.11
N GLY A 267 14.09 -2.35 -13.28
CA GLY A 267 14.04 -0.89 -13.46
C GLY A 267 12.94 -0.25 -12.61
N GLY A 268 11.77 -0.89 -12.54
CA GLY A 268 10.68 -0.48 -11.68
C GLY A 268 11.07 -0.54 -10.20
N LEU A 269 11.65 -1.64 -9.74
CA LEU A 269 12.13 -1.79 -8.36
C LEU A 269 13.11 -0.67 -7.98
N ILE A 270 14.10 -0.41 -8.84
CA ILE A 270 15.10 0.65 -8.62
C ILE A 270 14.41 2.03 -8.60
N ALA A 271 13.51 2.30 -9.56
CA ALA A 271 12.76 3.56 -9.61
C ALA A 271 11.94 3.79 -8.34
N GLY A 272 11.29 2.75 -7.81
CA GLY A 272 10.54 2.82 -6.55
C GLY A 272 11.42 3.11 -5.34
N VAL A 273 12.58 2.46 -5.25
CA VAL A 273 13.60 2.72 -4.21
C VAL A 273 14.06 4.18 -4.29
N LEU A 274 14.45 4.65 -5.46
CA LEU A 274 14.92 6.02 -5.66
C LEU A 274 13.82 7.05 -5.33
N TYR A 275 12.58 6.79 -5.77
CA TYR A 275 11.45 7.66 -5.46
C TYR A 275 11.23 7.77 -3.95
N ALA A 276 11.30 6.66 -3.21
CA ALA A 276 11.17 6.66 -1.76
C ALA A 276 12.28 7.46 -1.06
N LEU A 277 13.53 7.33 -1.52
CA LEU A 277 14.66 8.05 -0.98
C LEU A 277 14.58 9.56 -1.24
N LEU A 278 14.19 9.95 -2.45
CA LEU A 278 14.08 11.35 -2.86
C LEU A 278 12.91 12.06 -2.17
N THR A 279 11.83 11.34 -1.90
CA THR A 279 10.60 11.90 -1.32
C THR A 279 10.47 11.70 0.18
N LYS A 280 11.47 11.13 0.85
CA LYS A 280 11.41 10.84 2.30
C LYS A 280 11.01 12.02 3.17
N ASN A 281 11.48 13.24 2.84
CA ASN A 281 11.19 14.45 3.60
C ASN A 281 9.86 15.10 3.22
N LEU A 282 9.37 14.88 1.98
CA LEU A 282 8.11 15.44 1.51
C LEU A 282 6.91 14.84 2.24
N TYR A 283 7.02 13.60 2.66
CA TYR A 283 5.94 12.87 3.33
C TYR A 283 6.13 12.75 4.85
N ALA A 284 7.21 13.32 5.41
CA ALA A 284 7.46 13.32 6.85
C ALA A 284 6.36 14.06 7.65
N GLN A 285 5.69 15.02 7.05
CA GLN A 285 4.56 15.73 7.66
C GLN A 285 3.30 14.85 7.85
N PHE A 286 3.18 13.74 7.11
CA PHE A 286 2.09 12.77 7.28
C PHE A 286 2.42 11.72 8.34
N ASP A 287 3.72 11.60 8.72
CA ASP A 287 4.22 10.68 9.72
C ASP A 287 4.17 11.27 11.15
N ALA A 288 3.94 12.58 11.29
CA ALA A 288 3.78 13.23 12.59
C ALA A 288 2.37 12.97 13.16
N PRO A 289 2.24 12.47 14.41
CA PRO A 289 0.95 12.48 15.08
C PRO A 289 0.45 13.94 15.10
N ARG A 290 -0.82 14.16 14.70
CA ARG A 290 -1.45 15.49 14.79
C ARG A 290 -1.36 15.98 16.22
N GLN A 291 -0.49 16.96 16.48
CA GLN A 291 -0.31 17.60 17.79
C GLN A 291 -1.48 18.53 18.18
N ASP A 292 -2.64 18.41 17.52
CA ASP A 292 -3.77 19.31 17.72
C ASP A 292 -4.83 18.79 18.70
N ALA A 293 -4.42 18.11 19.77
CA ALA A 293 -5.35 17.75 20.85
C ALA A 293 -4.98 18.34 22.22
N SER A 294 -3.87 19.11 22.34
CA SER A 294 -3.44 19.60 23.66
C SER A 294 -3.92 21.00 24.04
N ASN A 295 -4.73 21.69 23.22
CA ASN A 295 -5.21 23.05 23.50
C ASN A 295 -6.73 23.15 23.64
N ARG A 296 -7.40 22.12 24.12
CA ARG A 296 -8.83 22.22 24.52
C ARG A 296 -9.05 21.53 25.88
N PHE A 297 -8.45 22.10 26.89
CA PHE A 297 -8.91 21.97 28.29
C PHE A 297 -8.76 23.33 28.97
#